data_c59aa6ff7a8b61f6264b5203e96ccc12
#
_entry.id   c59aa6ff7a8b61f6264b5203e96ccc12
#
_cell.length_a   1.000
_cell.length_b   1.000
_cell.length_c   1.000
_cell.angle_alpha   90.00
_cell.angle_beta   90.00
_cell.angle_gamma   90.00
#
_symmetry.space_group_name_H-M   'P 1'
#
loop_
_entity.id
_entity.type
_entity.pdbx_description
1 polymer ?
#
loop_
_entity_poly.entity_id
_entity_poly.type
_entity_poly.pdbx_seq_one_letter_code
_entity_poly.pdbx_strand_id
1 'polypeptide(L)'
;MSTPDLPTVMVIGNCQADVYRDLLRTSAEVRVVDVRPVYEMTADDLPGLEADLARTDVLIVQPVRDDYRDLPLGHRQLAARLPASATVVLTPVLRYAGLHPYQVLVRPPHDRSLVPPIAPYHDLRAIVAAATGDRSVLDAAPTPEQARAAAAESVEALRVREQAHGTLVASDLLEGVPCWHTINHPDRHTLATVFDRIIERLPAGLLTDPPRIGDREPLGGTRAPVESTVARALGVEAGDVAGGARSGEWLVDGVPVPSREIIDAHLDWYAATPGVVEEGLRRHAARIEMLGLR
;
A
#
# COMPACT_ATOMS: atom_id res chain seq x y z
N MET A 1 6.03 -6.76 -44.17
CA MET A 1 6.03 -7.65 -43.03
C MET A 1 5.29 -6.90 -41.93
N SER A 2 4.10 -7.38 -41.51
CA SER A 2 3.39 -6.79 -40.36
C SER A 2 4.23 -7.00 -39.12
N THR A 3 4.47 -5.93 -38.39
CA THR A 3 5.06 -6.01 -37.05
C THR A 3 4.18 -6.97 -36.23
N PRO A 4 4.73 -8.00 -35.59
CA PRO A 4 3.92 -8.87 -34.72
C PRO A 4 3.21 -8.01 -33.67
N ASP A 5 1.92 -8.26 -33.49
CA ASP A 5 1.14 -7.54 -32.49
C ASP A 5 1.68 -7.95 -31.10
N LEU A 6 2.17 -6.98 -30.34
CA LEU A 6 2.77 -7.24 -29.02
C LEU A 6 1.68 -7.70 -28.03
N PRO A 7 1.98 -8.68 -27.17
CA PRO A 7 1.07 -9.07 -26.11
C PRO A 7 0.66 -7.86 -25.26
N THR A 8 -0.65 -7.80 -24.96
CA THR A 8 -1.22 -6.69 -24.18
C THR A 8 -1.29 -7.06 -22.71
N VAL A 9 -0.65 -6.26 -21.87
CA VAL A 9 -0.62 -6.42 -20.42
C VAL A 9 -1.38 -5.28 -19.75
N MET A 10 -2.29 -5.61 -18.83
CA MET A 10 -3.01 -4.65 -18.01
C MET A 10 -2.63 -4.87 -16.54
N VAL A 11 -2.34 -3.78 -15.82
CA VAL A 11 -2.00 -3.82 -14.39
C VAL A 11 -2.99 -2.95 -13.63
N ILE A 12 -3.75 -3.54 -12.70
CA ILE A 12 -4.80 -2.85 -11.92
C ILE A 12 -4.58 -3.04 -10.43
N GLY A 13 -4.55 -1.93 -9.69
CA GLY A 13 -4.42 -1.94 -8.25
C GLY A 13 -4.25 -0.53 -7.66
N ASN A 14 -3.48 -0.45 -6.58
CA ASN A 14 -3.10 0.81 -5.93
C ASN A 14 -1.70 1.27 -6.41
N CYS A 15 -1.10 2.26 -5.74
CA CYS A 15 0.23 2.79 -6.06
C CYS A 15 1.36 1.72 -6.18
N GLN A 16 1.21 0.57 -5.53
CA GLN A 16 2.17 -0.54 -5.67
C GLN A 16 2.04 -1.20 -7.05
N ALA A 17 0.82 -1.35 -7.56
CA ALA A 17 0.57 -1.86 -8.90
C ALA A 17 1.07 -0.89 -9.98
N ASP A 18 1.02 0.42 -9.72
CA ASP A 18 1.56 1.44 -10.62
C ASP A 18 3.07 1.25 -10.84
N VAL A 19 3.82 0.86 -9.80
CA VAL A 19 5.26 0.54 -9.91
C VAL A 19 5.48 -0.62 -10.91
N TYR A 20 4.69 -1.68 -10.81
CA TYR A 20 4.80 -2.83 -11.73
C TYR A 20 4.40 -2.46 -13.16
N ARG A 21 3.37 -1.63 -13.31
CA ARG A 21 2.93 -1.10 -14.61
C ARG A 21 4.05 -0.27 -15.26
N ASP A 22 4.65 0.62 -14.50
CA ASP A 22 5.70 1.50 -15.02
C ASP A 22 6.97 0.72 -15.38
N LEU A 23 7.31 -0.33 -14.63
CA LEU A 23 8.39 -1.24 -15.01
C LEU A 23 8.09 -1.94 -16.34
N LEU A 24 6.91 -2.54 -16.48
CA LEU A 24 6.52 -3.25 -17.70
C LEU A 24 6.50 -2.32 -18.93
N ARG A 25 6.18 -1.04 -18.76
CA ARG A 25 6.24 -0.03 -19.84
C ARG A 25 7.64 0.20 -20.38
N THR A 26 8.69 -0.13 -19.63
CA THR A 26 10.06 0.00 -20.12
C THR A 26 10.47 -1.13 -21.05
N SER A 27 9.70 -2.23 -21.10
CA SER A 27 9.95 -3.36 -22.00
C SER A 27 9.37 -3.09 -23.40
N ALA A 28 10.16 -3.43 -24.43
CA ALA A 28 9.72 -3.41 -25.81
C ALA A 28 8.96 -4.69 -26.24
N GLU A 29 8.81 -5.67 -25.34
CA GLU A 29 8.26 -6.99 -25.65
C GLU A 29 6.75 -7.07 -25.39
N VAL A 30 6.17 -6.08 -24.69
CA VAL A 30 4.74 -6.03 -24.35
C VAL A 30 4.17 -4.63 -24.57
N ARG A 31 2.86 -4.59 -24.80
CA ARG A 31 2.08 -3.35 -24.80
C ARG A 31 1.36 -3.23 -23.47
N VAL A 32 1.68 -2.22 -22.67
CA VAL A 32 1.03 -1.98 -21.39
C VAL A 32 -0.14 -1.00 -21.55
N VAL A 33 -1.31 -1.41 -21.09
CA VAL A 33 -2.52 -0.57 -21.12
C VAL A 33 -2.41 0.54 -20.09
N ASP A 34 -2.79 1.76 -20.50
CA ASP A 34 -2.86 2.91 -19.59
C ASP A 34 -4.22 2.94 -18.90
N VAL A 35 -4.25 2.57 -17.63
CA VAL A 35 -5.44 2.58 -16.80
C VAL A 35 -5.20 3.43 -15.55
N ARG A 36 -6.26 4.09 -15.09
CA ARG A 36 -6.22 4.81 -13.83
C ARG A 36 -6.14 3.85 -12.65
N PRO A 37 -5.57 4.28 -11.52
CA PRO A 37 -5.69 3.53 -10.28
C PRO A 37 -7.17 3.24 -9.97
N VAL A 38 -7.45 2.03 -9.49
CA VAL A 38 -8.83 1.57 -9.28
C VAL A 38 -9.68 2.49 -8.38
N TYR A 39 -9.04 3.19 -7.46
CA TYR A 39 -9.70 4.11 -6.53
C TYR A 39 -10.03 5.49 -7.14
N GLU A 40 -9.52 5.79 -8.34
CA GLU A 40 -9.79 7.02 -9.11
C GLU A 40 -10.76 6.79 -10.27
N MET A 41 -11.05 5.52 -10.61
CA MET A 41 -11.96 5.19 -11.71
C MET A 41 -13.38 5.67 -11.41
N THR A 42 -14.04 6.12 -12.46
CA THR A 42 -15.44 6.58 -12.49
C THR A 42 -16.26 5.77 -13.48
N ALA A 43 -17.57 6.00 -13.56
CA ALA A 43 -18.42 5.36 -14.56
C ALA A 43 -18.01 5.69 -16.00
N ASP A 44 -17.43 6.87 -16.22
CA ASP A 44 -17.02 7.33 -17.54
C ASP A 44 -15.79 6.55 -18.08
N ASP A 45 -15.01 5.94 -17.18
CA ASP A 45 -13.87 5.12 -17.55
C ASP A 45 -14.27 3.70 -18.02
N LEU A 46 -15.48 3.23 -17.66
CA LEU A 46 -15.91 1.85 -17.91
C LEU A 46 -15.93 1.43 -19.40
N PRO A 47 -16.43 2.26 -20.35
CA PRO A 47 -16.43 1.86 -21.76
C PRO A 47 -15.01 1.63 -22.32
N GLY A 48 -14.05 2.49 -21.92
CA GLY A 48 -12.65 2.33 -22.31
C GLY A 48 -12.02 1.09 -21.68
N LEU A 49 -12.25 0.90 -20.38
CA LEU A 49 -11.79 -0.30 -19.66
C LEU A 49 -12.32 -1.60 -20.26
N GLU A 50 -13.60 -1.65 -20.66
CA GLU A 50 -14.22 -2.80 -21.31
C GLU A 50 -13.52 -3.15 -22.64
N ALA A 51 -13.29 -2.13 -23.46
CA ALA A 51 -12.60 -2.30 -24.75
C ALA A 51 -11.16 -2.78 -24.57
N ASP A 52 -10.49 -2.33 -23.51
CA ASP A 52 -9.12 -2.74 -23.21
C ASP A 52 -9.07 -4.16 -22.62
N LEU A 53 -9.98 -4.51 -21.70
CA LEU A 53 -10.09 -5.88 -21.17
C LEU A 53 -10.30 -6.91 -22.28
N ALA A 54 -11.15 -6.61 -23.27
CA ALA A 54 -11.42 -7.52 -24.39
C ALA A 54 -10.18 -7.84 -25.26
N ARG A 55 -9.08 -7.06 -25.10
CA ARG A 55 -7.82 -7.23 -25.88
C ARG A 55 -6.63 -7.56 -24.97
N THR A 56 -6.86 -7.76 -23.68
CA THR A 56 -5.81 -8.02 -22.71
C THR A 56 -5.42 -9.49 -22.71
N ASP A 57 -4.13 -9.78 -22.95
CA ASP A 57 -3.57 -11.12 -22.88
C ASP A 57 -3.15 -11.51 -21.48
N VAL A 58 -2.73 -10.52 -20.66
CA VAL A 58 -2.32 -10.71 -19.26
C VAL A 58 -2.90 -9.62 -18.40
N LEU A 59 -3.64 -10.01 -17.36
CA LEU A 59 -4.12 -9.13 -16.30
C LEU A 59 -3.33 -9.39 -15.02
N ILE A 60 -2.57 -8.40 -14.56
CA ILE A 60 -1.94 -8.39 -13.24
C ILE A 60 -2.83 -7.53 -12.34
N VAL A 61 -3.41 -8.10 -11.28
CA VAL A 61 -4.43 -7.39 -10.50
C VAL A 61 -4.30 -7.67 -9.00
N GLN A 62 -4.51 -6.64 -8.20
CA GLN A 62 -4.67 -6.79 -6.76
C GLN A 62 -6.11 -7.17 -6.41
N PRO A 63 -6.36 -7.93 -5.31
CA PRO A 63 -7.70 -8.23 -4.85
C PRO A 63 -8.50 -6.95 -4.58
N VAL A 64 -9.53 -6.74 -5.37
CA VAL A 64 -10.55 -5.70 -5.20
C VAL A 64 -11.89 -6.40 -5.03
N ARG A 65 -12.69 -5.95 -4.06
CA ARG A 65 -14.04 -6.51 -3.86
C ARG A 65 -14.94 -6.21 -5.07
N ASP A 66 -15.90 -7.07 -5.31
CA ASP A 66 -16.92 -6.84 -6.34
C ASP A 66 -17.69 -5.55 -6.01
N ASP A 67 -18.14 -4.88 -7.05
CA ASP A 67 -18.88 -3.60 -7.01
C ASP A 67 -18.14 -2.53 -6.18
N TYR A 68 -16.83 -2.43 -6.40
CA TYR A 68 -16.01 -1.43 -5.70
C TYR A 68 -16.45 0.00 -6.07
N ARG A 69 -16.89 0.78 -5.06
CA ARG A 69 -17.45 2.13 -5.24
C ARG A 69 -18.66 2.16 -6.19
N ASP A 70 -19.49 1.10 -6.11
CA ASP A 70 -20.68 0.91 -6.94
C ASP A 70 -20.37 0.74 -8.45
N LEU A 71 -19.12 0.39 -8.78
CA LEU A 71 -18.65 0.09 -10.12
C LEU A 71 -18.19 -1.37 -10.22
N PRO A 72 -18.35 -2.04 -11.37
CA PRO A 72 -17.98 -3.43 -11.56
C PRO A 72 -16.44 -3.59 -11.73
N LEU A 73 -15.69 -3.17 -10.71
CA LEU A 73 -14.24 -3.13 -10.69
C LEU A 73 -13.60 -4.23 -9.81
N GLY A 74 -14.40 -5.16 -9.30
CA GLY A 74 -13.89 -6.32 -8.57
C GLY A 74 -12.95 -7.15 -9.43
N HIS A 75 -11.87 -7.66 -8.85
CA HIS A 75 -10.88 -8.43 -9.62
C HIS A 75 -11.49 -9.62 -10.35
N ARG A 76 -12.52 -10.27 -9.77
CA ARG A 76 -13.28 -11.36 -10.43
C ARG A 76 -14.13 -10.86 -11.59
N GLN A 77 -14.75 -9.68 -11.41
CA GLN A 77 -15.56 -9.03 -12.44
C GLN A 77 -14.68 -8.60 -13.63
N LEU A 78 -13.46 -8.10 -13.36
CA LEU A 78 -12.48 -7.78 -14.40
C LEU A 78 -12.01 -9.03 -15.13
N ALA A 79 -11.63 -10.08 -14.39
CA ALA A 79 -11.18 -11.33 -14.97
C ALA A 79 -12.25 -12.01 -15.87
N ALA A 80 -13.53 -11.90 -15.50
CA ALA A 80 -14.64 -12.48 -16.26
C ALA A 80 -14.87 -11.82 -17.64
N ARG A 81 -14.25 -10.67 -17.91
CA ARG A 81 -14.36 -9.92 -19.19
C ARG A 81 -13.17 -10.11 -20.11
N LEU A 82 -12.17 -10.85 -19.67
CA LEU A 82 -10.99 -11.16 -20.46
C LEU A 82 -11.30 -12.21 -21.52
N PRO A 83 -10.52 -12.26 -22.61
CA PRO A 83 -10.50 -13.41 -23.49
C PRO A 83 -10.22 -14.72 -22.72
N ALA A 84 -10.79 -15.83 -23.16
CA ALA A 84 -10.59 -17.14 -22.51
C ALA A 84 -9.12 -17.61 -22.50
N SER A 85 -8.28 -17.07 -23.39
CA SER A 85 -6.84 -17.34 -23.46
C SER A 85 -6.01 -16.47 -22.52
N ALA A 86 -6.59 -15.45 -21.91
CA ALA A 86 -5.86 -14.50 -21.08
C ALA A 86 -5.39 -15.12 -19.76
N THR A 87 -4.22 -14.71 -19.32
CA THR A 87 -3.65 -15.09 -18.02
C THR A 87 -3.98 -14.05 -16.97
N VAL A 88 -4.37 -14.49 -15.76
CA VAL A 88 -4.59 -13.62 -14.61
C VAL A 88 -3.56 -13.90 -13.53
N VAL A 89 -2.83 -12.86 -13.12
CA VAL A 89 -1.88 -12.91 -12.01
C VAL A 89 -2.39 -12.06 -10.86
N LEU A 90 -2.76 -12.72 -9.75
CA LEU A 90 -3.21 -12.04 -8.54
C LEU A 90 -2.02 -11.67 -7.66
N THR A 91 -1.84 -10.37 -7.41
CA THR A 91 -0.78 -9.84 -6.55
C THR A 91 -1.34 -9.36 -5.23
N PRO A 92 -0.63 -9.53 -4.10
CA PRO A 92 -1.13 -9.08 -2.81
C PRO A 92 -1.12 -7.55 -2.70
N VAL A 93 -2.04 -7.00 -1.89
CA VAL A 93 -1.93 -5.63 -1.39
C VAL A 93 -1.02 -5.65 -0.17
N LEU A 94 0.17 -5.11 -0.30
CA LEU A 94 1.18 -5.11 0.74
C LEU A 94 0.85 -4.08 1.82
N ARG A 95 0.86 -4.52 3.08
CA ARG A 95 0.72 -3.67 4.27
C ARG A 95 1.55 -4.24 5.41
N TYR A 96 2.37 -3.39 6.02
CA TYR A 96 3.22 -3.75 7.14
C TYR A 96 3.30 -2.61 8.15
N ALA A 97 2.78 -2.81 9.35
CA ALA A 97 2.79 -1.83 10.42
C ALA A 97 3.90 -2.07 11.46
N GLY A 98 4.77 -3.06 11.26
CA GLY A 98 5.83 -3.38 12.21
C GLY A 98 6.74 -2.19 12.51
N LEU A 99 7.16 -1.45 11.49
CA LEU A 99 8.00 -0.26 11.65
C LEU A 99 7.23 0.98 12.14
N HIS A 100 5.92 1.02 11.91
CA HIS A 100 5.05 2.16 12.19
C HIS A 100 3.78 1.70 12.92
N PRO A 101 3.88 1.16 14.17
CA PRO A 101 2.78 0.50 14.85
C PRO A 101 1.56 1.39 15.10
N TYR A 102 1.77 2.70 15.25
CA TYR A 102 0.69 3.68 15.43
C TYR A 102 0.09 4.19 14.12
N GLN A 103 0.73 3.92 12.98
CA GLN A 103 0.28 4.46 11.70
C GLN A 103 -0.91 3.66 11.12
N VAL A 104 -1.94 4.37 10.68
CA VAL A 104 -3.14 3.79 10.07
C VAL A 104 -3.67 4.64 8.93
N LEU A 105 -4.49 4.03 8.08
CA LEU A 105 -5.26 4.71 7.04
C LEU A 105 -6.74 4.70 7.40
N VAL A 106 -7.30 5.87 7.62
CA VAL A 106 -8.72 6.08 7.89
C VAL A 106 -9.28 7.05 6.85
N ARG A 107 -10.52 6.83 6.45
CA ARG A 107 -11.26 7.76 5.58
C ARG A 107 -12.60 8.07 6.25
N PRO A 108 -13.07 9.33 6.23
CA PRO A 108 -14.38 9.68 6.74
C PRO A 108 -15.48 8.83 6.08
N PRO A 109 -16.45 8.32 6.83
CA PRO A 109 -17.50 7.44 6.28
C PRO A 109 -18.36 8.11 5.22
N HIS A 110 -18.59 9.42 5.37
CA HIS A 110 -19.46 10.22 4.49
C HIS A 110 -18.75 10.68 3.20
N ASP A 111 -17.41 10.83 3.24
CA ASP A 111 -16.61 11.19 2.06
C ASP A 111 -15.21 10.54 2.15
N ARG A 112 -15.05 9.47 1.38
CA ARG A 112 -13.79 8.72 1.34
C ARG A 112 -12.69 9.38 0.50
N SER A 113 -12.98 10.49 -0.18
CA SER A 113 -12.00 11.27 -0.92
C SER A 113 -11.16 12.17 0.00
N LEU A 114 -11.72 12.53 1.16
CA LEU A 114 -11.03 13.37 2.12
C LEU A 114 -9.81 12.68 2.72
N VAL A 115 -8.72 13.41 2.73
CA VAL A 115 -7.43 12.99 3.30
C VAL A 115 -6.98 14.03 4.33
N PRO A 116 -6.29 13.62 5.40
CA PRO A 116 -5.72 14.57 6.33
C PRO A 116 -4.61 15.40 5.65
N PRO A 117 -4.36 16.64 6.12
CA PRO A 117 -3.34 17.52 5.56
C PRO A 117 -1.93 16.96 5.77
N ILE A 118 -0.98 17.41 4.95
CA ILE A 118 0.46 17.11 4.96
C ILE A 118 0.76 15.65 4.62
N ALA A 119 0.26 14.69 5.40
CA ALA A 119 0.49 13.26 5.17
C ALA A 119 -0.82 12.46 5.30
N PRO A 120 -1.10 11.49 4.38
CA PRO A 120 -2.37 10.76 4.36
C PRO A 120 -2.50 9.68 5.44
N TYR A 121 -1.56 9.61 6.35
CA TYR A 121 -1.46 8.60 7.41
C TYR A 121 -1.81 9.18 8.76
N HIS A 122 -2.74 8.55 9.45
CA HIS A 122 -3.11 8.93 10.82
C HIS A 122 -2.19 8.26 11.84
N ASP A 123 -1.95 8.95 12.96
CA ASP A 123 -1.37 8.36 14.16
C ASP A 123 -2.50 7.96 15.12
N LEU A 124 -2.52 6.71 15.60
CA LEU A 124 -3.53 6.23 16.54
C LEU A 124 -3.55 7.03 17.83
N ARG A 125 -2.39 7.54 18.25
CA ARG A 125 -2.28 8.43 19.43
C ARG A 125 -3.05 9.73 19.21
N ALA A 126 -2.95 10.31 18.00
CA ALA A 126 -3.70 11.53 17.66
C ALA A 126 -5.21 11.27 17.57
N ILE A 127 -5.64 10.11 17.05
CA ILE A 127 -7.05 9.70 17.04
C ILE A 127 -7.58 9.56 18.47
N VAL A 128 -6.83 8.90 19.37
CA VAL A 128 -7.23 8.72 20.77
C VAL A 128 -7.23 10.07 21.51
N ALA A 129 -6.20 10.91 21.31
CA ALA A 129 -6.16 12.25 21.89
C ALA A 129 -7.35 13.12 21.47
N ALA A 130 -7.74 13.07 20.20
CA ALA A 130 -8.92 13.79 19.70
C ALA A 130 -10.23 13.29 20.32
N ALA A 131 -10.33 11.98 20.57
CA ALA A 131 -11.53 11.37 21.15
C ALA A 131 -11.68 11.64 22.65
N THR A 132 -10.56 11.66 23.39
CA THR A 132 -10.56 11.73 24.86
C THR A 132 -10.27 13.12 25.39
N GLY A 133 -9.67 14.00 24.60
CA GLY A 133 -9.12 15.28 25.02
C GLY A 133 -7.78 15.15 25.77
N ASP A 134 -7.31 13.94 26.03
CA ASP A 134 -6.03 13.70 26.71
C ASP A 134 -4.88 13.70 25.72
N ARG A 135 -4.09 14.77 25.71
CA ARG A 135 -2.91 14.91 24.84
C ARG A 135 -1.67 14.17 25.37
N SER A 136 -1.69 13.65 26.60
CA SER A 136 -0.54 12.90 27.16
C SER A 136 -0.31 11.59 26.39
N VAL A 137 -1.33 11.03 25.78
CA VAL A 137 -1.24 9.83 24.93
C VAL A 137 -0.33 10.03 23.72
N LEU A 138 -0.10 11.27 23.26
CA LEU A 138 0.79 11.58 22.14
C LEU A 138 2.26 11.25 22.42
N ASP A 139 2.64 11.19 23.69
CA ASP A 139 4.00 10.87 24.15
C ASP A 139 4.19 9.35 24.37
N ALA A 140 3.16 8.53 24.15
CA ALA A 140 3.25 7.09 24.29
C ALA A 140 4.24 6.50 23.28
N ALA A 141 5.14 5.66 23.76
CA ALA A 141 6.05 4.87 22.94
C ALA A 141 5.71 3.37 23.09
N PRO A 142 5.82 2.55 22.05
CA PRO A 142 5.51 1.14 22.15
C PRO A 142 6.60 0.43 22.96
N THR A 143 6.20 -0.54 23.77
CA THR A 143 7.17 -1.47 24.36
C THR A 143 7.76 -2.37 23.27
N PRO A 144 8.93 -3.01 23.54
CA PRO A 144 9.49 -4.00 22.60
C PRO A 144 8.53 -5.14 22.25
N GLU A 145 7.69 -5.56 23.18
CA GLU A 145 6.68 -6.61 23.00
C GLU A 145 5.57 -6.11 22.07
N GLN A 146 5.08 -4.89 22.26
CA GLN A 146 4.07 -4.27 21.41
C GLN A 146 4.58 -4.05 19.97
N ALA A 147 5.84 -3.63 19.80
CA ALA A 147 6.44 -3.49 18.47
C ALA A 147 6.52 -4.84 17.74
N ARG A 148 6.99 -5.90 18.43
CA ARG A 148 7.03 -7.25 17.85
C ARG A 148 5.63 -7.79 17.57
N ALA A 149 4.65 -7.54 18.43
CA ALA A 149 3.27 -7.95 18.20
C ALA A 149 2.66 -7.28 16.97
N ALA A 150 2.91 -5.97 16.76
CA ALA A 150 2.44 -5.26 15.55
C ALA A 150 3.08 -5.81 14.26
N ALA A 151 4.36 -6.17 14.32
CA ALA A 151 5.04 -6.81 13.20
C ALA A 151 4.43 -8.19 12.89
N ALA A 152 4.26 -9.04 13.91
CA ALA A 152 3.68 -10.38 13.74
C ALA A 152 2.23 -10.33 13.24
N GLU A 153 1.40 -9.41 13.78
CA GLU A 153 0.03 -9.18 13.29
C GLU A 153 0.01 -8.83 11.80
N SER A 154 0.95 -7.99 11.34
CA SER A 154 1.03 -7.59 9.94
C SER A 154 1.40 -8.75 9.01
N VAL A 155 2.35 -9.59 9.42
CA VAL A 155 2.72 -10.81 8.69
C VAL A 155 1.51 -11.74 8.56
N GLU A 156 0.85 -12.04 9.69
CA GLU A 156 -0.29 -12.95 9.70
C GLU A 156 -1.48 -12.38 8.91
N ALA A 157 -1.77 -11.09 9.05
CA ALA A 157 -2.83 -10.45 8.29
C ALA A 157 -2.57 -10.47 6.77
N LEU A 158 -1.31 -10.43 6.32
CA LEU A 158 -0.98 -10.58 4.90
C LEU A 158 -1.16 -12.04 4.48
N ARG A 159 -0.64 -13.00 5.25
CA ARG A 159 -0.77 -14.45 4.98
C ARG A 159 -2.22 -14.89 4.83
N VAL A 160 -3.09 -14.43 5.74
CA VAL A 160 -4.54 -14.71 5.67
C VAL A 160 -5.15 -14.15 4.38
N ARG A 161 -4.78 -12.93 3.97
CA ARG A 161 -5.29 -12.35 2.71
C ARG A 161 -4.77 -13.08 1.47
N GLU A 162 -3.51 -13.47 1.47
CA GLU A 162 -2.91 -14.25 0.38
C GLU A 162 -3.67 -15.59 0.18
N GLN A 163 -3.93 -16.30 1.26
CA GLN A 163 -4.69 -17.54 1.22
C GLN A 163 -6.14 -17.32 0.78
N ALA A 164 -6.80 -16.30 1.32
CA ALA A 164 -8.21 -16.01 1.01
C ALA A 164 -8.44 -15.63 -0.47
N HIS A 165 -7.45 -15.02 -1.10
CA HIS A 165 -7.57 -14.54 -2.48
C HIS A 165 -6.75 -15.36 -3.49
N GLY A 166 -5.88 -16.26 -3.05
CA GLY A 166 -4.99 -17.03 -3.92
C GLY A 166 -3.96 -16.15 -4.63
N THR A 167 -3.46 -15.10 -3.96
CA THR A 167 -2.45 -14.22 -4.53
C THR A 167 -1.06 -14.84 -4.48
N LEU A 168 -0.08 -14.19 -5.13
CA LEU A 168 1.32 -14.46 -4.87
C LEU A 168 1.60 -14.31 -3.38
N VAL A 169 2.52 -15.13 -2.86
CA VAL A 169 3.03 -15.00 -1.48
C VAL A 169 4.01 -13.84 -1.42
N ALA A 170 3.93 -13.02 -0.39
CA ALA A 170 4.86 -11.94 -0.05
C ALA A 170 4.99 -11.78 1.48
N SER A 171 4.18 -12.52 2.26
CA SER A 171 4.21 -12.51 3.72
C SER A 171 5.55 -12.97 4.30
N ASP A 172 6.26 -13.86 3.61
CA ASP A 172 7.61 -14.30 3.95
C ASP A 172 8.64 -13.15 3.93
N LEU A 173 8.46 -12.16 3.06
CA LEU A 173 9.32 -10.98 3.00
C LEU A 173 9.19 -10.10 4.25
N LEU A 174 8.01 -10.10 4.89
CA LEU A 174 7.76 -9.32 6.10
C LEU A 174 8.39 -9.96 7.34
N GLU A 175 8.66 -11.26 7.33
CA GLU A 175 9.34 -11.97 8.43
C GLU A 175 10.78 -11.47 8.61
N GLY A 176 11.42 -11.01 7.53
CA GLY A 176 12.76 -10.42 7.54
C GLY A 176 12.81 -8.95 7.99
N VAL A 177 11.70 -8.39 8.46
CA VAL A 177 11.60 -6.96 8.85
C VAL A 177 12.06 -6.02 7.74
N PRO A 178 11.25 -5.79 6.70
CA PRO A 178 11.62 -4.97 5.56
C PRO A 178 11.69 -3.48 5.93
N CYS A 179 12.49 -2.71 5.18
CA CYS A 179 12.75 -1.29 5.41
C CYS A 179 11.71 -0.38 4.71
N TRP A 180 10.44 -0.53 5.04
CA TRP A 180 9.37 0.23 4.39
C TRP A 180 9.31 1.69 4.82
N HIS A 181 8.88 2.53 3.90
CA HIS A 181 8.76 3.98 4.12
C HIS A 181 7.55 4.38 4.96
N THR A 182 6.44 3.65 4.81
CA THR A 182 5.18 3.77 5.55
C THR A 182 4.49 2.40 5.59
N ILE A 183 3.33 2.29 6.21
CA ILE A 183 2.60 1.01 6.34
C ILE A 183 2.18 0.37 5.01
N ASN A 184 2.19 1.09 3.90
CA ASN A 184 1.80 0.60 2.57
C ASN A 184 2.72 1.08 1.43
N HIS A 185 3.85 1.69 1.77
CA HIS A 185 4.90 2.04 0.82
C HIS A 185 6.13 1.16 1.06
N PRO A 186 6.16 -0.01 0.42
CA PRO A 186 7.32 -0.90 0.45
C PRO A 186 8.57 -0.25 -0.12
N ASP A 187 9.72 -0.68 0.38
CA ASP A 187 11.01 -0.38 -0.24
C ASP A 187 11.16 -1.05 -1.62
N ARG A 188 12.16 -0.60 -2.35
CA ARG A 188 12.46 -1.13 -3.69
C ARG A 188 12.78 -2.63 -3.69
N HIS A 189 13.41 -3.13 -2.62
CA HIS A 189 13.79 -4.54 -2.52
C HIS A 189 12.55 -5.45 -2.42
N THR A 190 11.61 -5.08 -1.55
CA THR A 190 10.32 -5.77 -1.45
C THR A 190 9.56 -5.73 -2.78
N LEU A 191 9.48 -4.55 -3.42
CA LEU A 191 8.79 -4.39 -4.70
C LEU A 191 9.47 -5.19 -5.82
N ALA A 192 10.81 -5.21 -5.87
CA ALA A 192 11.57 -6.00 -6.85
C ALA A 192 11.31 -7.50 -6.69
N THR A 193 11.37 -8.01 -5.46
CA THR A 193 11.13 -9.43 -5.19
C THR A 193 9.69 -9.84 -5.54
N VAL A 194 8.70 -9.00 -5.25
CA VAL A 194 7.31 -9.27 -5.67
C VAL A 194 7.18 -9.21 -7.19
N PHE A 195 7.87 -8.28 -7.85
CA PHE A 195 7.87 -8.20 -9.30
C PHE A 195 8.51 -9.45 -9.94
N ASP A 196 9.62 -9.95 -9.41
CA ASP A 196 10.23 -11.20 -9.87
C ASP A 196 9.22 -12.37 -9.76
N ARG A 197 8.48 -12.46 -8.65
CA ARG A 197 7.40 -13.45 -8.48
C ARG A 197 6.23 -13.26 -9.45
N ILE A 198 5.94 -12.02 -9.87
CA ILE A 198 4.97 -11.74 -10.94
C ILE A 198 5.49 -12.32 -12.26
N ILE A 199 6.74 -12.02 -12.61
CA ILE A 199 7.38 -12.51 -13.85
C ILE A 199 7.34 -14.04 -13.94
N GLU A 200 7.60 -14.76 -12.84
CA GLU A 200 7.51 -16.23 -12.77
C GLU A 200 6.11 -16.80 -13.06
N ARG A 201 5.06 -15.98 -12.96
CA ARG A 201 3.67 -16.38 -13.23
C ARG A 201 3.16 -15.94 -14.60
N LEU A 202 3.95 -15.18 -15.34
CA LEU A 202 3.61 -14.80 -16.71
C LEU A 202 3.74 -16.00 -17.65
N PRO A 203 3.03 -16.00 -18.80
CA PRO A 203 3.24 -17.01 -19.84
C PRO A 203 4.71 -17.10 -20.24
N ALA A 204 5.19 -18.33 -20.43
CA ALA A 204 6.57 -18.57 -20.82
C ALA A 204 6.92 -17.83 -22.12
N GLY A 205 8.01 -17.08 -22.11
CA GLY A 205 8.48 -16.31 -23.26
C GLY A 205 7.75 -14.99 -23.51
N LEU A 206 6.86 -14.56 -22.60
CA LEU A 206 6.22 -13.23 -22.70
C LEU A 206 7.25 -12.10 -22.56
N LEU A 207 8.21 -12.27 -21.67
CA LEU A 207 9.35 -11.39 -21.46
C LEU A 207 10.63 -12.23 -21.50
N THR A 208 11.55 -11.91 -22.41
CA THR A 208 12.85 -12.57 -22.50
C THR A 208 13.91 -11.81 -21.69
N ASP A 209 13.74 -10.50 -21.54
CA ASP A 209 14.57 -9.63 -20.71
C ASP A 209 13.67 -8.79 -19.79
N PRO A 210 13.24 -9.35 -18.63
CA PRO A 210 12.36 -8.64 -17.71
C PRO A 210 13.01 -7.36 -17.18
N PRO A 211 12.25 -6.24 -17.15
CA PRO A 211 12.76 -4.98 -16.60
C PRO A 211 13.03 -5.11 -15.10
N ARG A 212 13.93 -4.28 -14.59
CA ARG A 212 14.36 -4.28 -13.18
C ARG A 212 14.11 -2.92 -12.55
N ILE A 213 13.78 -2.91 -11.26
CA ILE A 213 13.72 -1.68 -10.47
C ILE A 213 15.13 -1.09 -10.37
N GLY A 214 15.27 0.17 -10.77
CA GLY A 214 16.53 0.91 -10.65
C GLY A 214 16.86 1.31 -9.21
N ASP A 215 17.86 2.18 -9.04
CA ASP A 215 18.34 2.59 -7.71
C ASP A 215 17.42 3.54 -6.96
N ARG A 216 16.47 4.16 -7.64
CA ARG A 216 15.48 5.06 -7.01
C ARG A 216 14.42 4.26 -6.26
N GLU A 217 14.03 4.76 -5.06
CA GLU A 217 12.90 4.22 -4.31
C GLU A 217 11.56 4.61 -4.97
N PRO A 218 10.80 3.67 -5.55
CA PRO A 218 9.60 4.00 -6.31
C PRO A 218 8.52 4.70 -5.49
N LEU A 219 8.33 4.25 -4.23
CA LEU A 219 7.32 4.79 -3.31
C LEU A 219 7.92 5.65 -2.19
N GLY A 220 9.15 6.15 -2.40
CA GLY A 220 9.92 6.90 -1.40
C GLY A 220 9.55 8.38 -1.27
N GLY A 221 8.49 8.88 -1.94
CA GLY A 221 8.07 10.28 -1.85
C GLY A 221 7.62 10.68 -0.45
N THR A 222 6.95 9.76 0.27
CA THR A 222 6.58 9.96 1.67
C THR A 222 7.27 8.90 2.53
N ARG A 223 8.03 9.33 3.54
CA ARG A 223 8.73 8.46 4.48
C ARG A 223 8.43 8.88 5.91
N ALA A 224 7.94 7.94 6.70
CA ALA A 224 7.71 8.15 8.12
C ALA A 224 8.98 7.83 8.94
N PRO A 225 9.24 8.54 10.04
CA PRO A 225 10.32 8.17 10.94
C PRO A 225 10.00 6.86 11.66
N VAL A 226 11.00 6.03 11.89
CA VAL A 226 10.89 4.86 12.76
C VAL A 226 11.32 5.22 14.15
N GLU A 227 10.47 4.96 15.14
CA GLU A 227 10.79 5.22 16.54
C GLU A 227 11.95 4.32 17.00
N SER A 228 12.89 4.87 17.76
CA SER A 228 14.10 4.16 18.20
C SER A 228 13.79 2.90 19.04
N THR A 229 12.68 2.89 19.76
CA THR A 229 12.18 1.72 20.49
C THR A 229 11.74 0.61 19.56
N VAL A 230 11.08 0.96 18.47
CA VAL A 230 10.64 0.02 17.41
C VAL A 230 11.86 -0.53 16.66
N ALA A 231 12.76 0.33 16.19
CA ALA A 231 13.98 -0.09 15.50
C ALA A 231 14.78 -1.08 16.32
N ARG A 232 15.02 -0.78 17.60
CA ARG A 232 15.73 -1.66 18.52
C ARG A 232 15.00 -2.99 18.77
N ALA A 233 13.67 -2.94 18.94
CA ALA A 233 12.88 -4.14 19.21
C ALA A 233 12.86 -5.12 18.02
N LEU A 234 12.96 -4.59 16.81
CA LEU A 234 12.94 -5.37 15.56
C LEU A 234 14.34 -5.63 15.00
N GLY A 235 15.40 -5.12 15.64
CA GLY A 235 16.78 -5.36 15.22
C GLY A 235 17.16 -4.66 13.91
N VAL A 236 16.54 -3.51 13.60
CA VAL A 236 16.84 -2.73 12.39
C VAL A 236 17.63 -1.46 12.75
N GLU A 237 18.58 -1.08 11.91
CA GLU A 237 19.29 0.16 12.04
C GLU A 237 18.38 1.34 11.66
N ALA A 238 18.23 2.31 12.54
CA ALA A 238 17.36 3.46 12.31
C ALA A 238 17.74 4.26 11.05
N GLY A 239 19.01 4.26 10.66
CA GLY A 239 19.51 4.87 9.43
C GLY A 239 19.10 4.15 8.15
N ASP A 240 19.02 2.83 8.19
CA ASP A 240 18.67 2.01 7.02
C ASP A 240 17.19 2.14 6.67
N VAL A 241 16.35 2.29 7.69
CA VAL A 241 14.89 2.36 7.53
C VAL A 241 14.41 3.76 7.15
N ALA A 242 15.02 4.79 7.68
CA ALA A 242 14.56 6.16 7.50
C ALA A 242 14.90 6.77 6.12
N GLY A 243 15.85 6.17 5.38
CA GLY A 243 16.23 6.68 4.05
C GLY A 243 16.48 8.19 4.00
N GLY A 244 17.01 8.76 5.11
CA GLY A 244 17.27 10.18 5.26
C GLY A 244 16.29 10.96 6.16
N ALA A 245 15.17 10.37 6.62
CA ALA A 245 14.33 11.00 7.64
C ALA A 245 15.03 10.98 9.01
N ARG A 246 15.14 12.13 9.66
CA ARG A 246 15.68 12.20 11.03
C ARG A 246 14.66 11.68 12.02
N SER A 247 15.13 11.25 13.19
CA SER A 247 14.21 10.88 14.29
C SER A 247 13.23 12.02 14.57
N GLY A 248 11.93 11.73 14.53
CA GLY A 248 10.88 12.72 14.77
C GLY A 248 10.48 13.59 13.56
N GLU A 249 11.08 13.37 12.37
CA GLU A 249 10.72 14.08 11.14
C GLU A 249 10.26 13.08 10.05
N TRP A 250 9.23 13.47 9.31
CA TRP A 250 8.85 12.82 8.06
C TRP A 250 9.59 13.45 6.89
N LEU A 251 9.73 12.70 5.80
CA LEU A 251 9.97 13.28 4.48
C LEU A 251 8.66 13.24 3.70
N VAL A 252 8.17 14.39 3.27
CA VAL A 252 6.97 14.50 2.42
C VAL A 252 7.40 15.22 1.15
N ASP A 253 7.37 14.51 0.03
CA ASP A 253 7.89 14.96 -1.27
C ASP A 253 9.34 15.51 -1.21
N GLY A 254 10.17 14.85 -0.38
CA GLY A 254 11.56 15.23 -0.16
C GLY A 254 11.77 16.39 0.81
N VAL A 255 10.70 16.96 1.39
CA VAL A 255 10.77 18.04 2.38
C VAL A 255 10.66 17.44 3.79
N PRO A 256 11.61 17.74 4.70
CA PRO A 256 11.50 17.35 6.10
C PRO A 256 10.35 18.10 6.79
N VAL A 257 9.47 17.35 7.47
CA VAL A 257 8.34 17.89 8.24
C VAL A 257 8.35 17.26 9.63
N PRO A 258 8.37 18.06 10.71
CA PRO A 258 8.31 17.54 12.06
C PRO A 258 7.03 16.73 12.31
N SER A 259 7.13 15.57 12.95
CA SER A 259 5.97 14.73 13.30
C SER A 259 4.92 15.51 14.11
N ARG A 260 5.37 16.43 14.96
CA ARG A 260 4.48 17.28 15.77
C ARG A 260 3.59 18.18 14.90
N GLU A 261 4.16 18.76 13.85
CA GLU A 261 3.41 19.61 12.91
C GLU A 261 2.30 18.81 12.21
N ILE A 262 2.60 17.58 11.78
CA ILE A 262 1.61 16.70 11.17
C ILE A 262 0.50 16.36 12.19
N ILE A 263 0.88 16.00 13.41
CA ILE A 263 -0.08 15.66 14.47
C ILE A 263 -1.01 16.85 14.79
N ASP A 264 -0.46 18.05 14.95
CA ASP A 264 -1.26 19.24 15.26
C ASP A 264 -2.20 19.58 14.10
N ALA A 265 -1.74 19.53 12.84
CA ALA A 265 -2.58 19.70 11.66
C ALA A 265 -3.70 18.64 11.57
N HIS A 266 -3.40 17.40 11.94
CA HIS A 266 -4.41 16.33 11.95
C HIS A 266 -5.45 16.54 13.06
N LEU A 267 -5.06 16.98 14.25
CA LEU A 267 -6.01 17.29 15.34
C LEU A 267 -6.99 18.40 14.94
N ASP A 268 -6.49 19.46 14.30
CA ASP A 268 -7.34 20.53 13.77
C ASP A 268 -8.29 20.01 12.68
N TRP A 269 -7.79 19.15 11.79
CA TRP A 269 -8.59 18.53 10.75
C TRP A 269 -9.65 17.57 11.31
N TYR A 270 -9.35 16.81 12.38
CA TYR A 270 -10.33 15.94 13.04
C TYR A 270 -11.49 16.75 13.63
N ALA A 271 -11.21 17.91 14.21
CA ALA A 271 -12.25 18.80 14.73
C ALA A 271 -13.19 19.32 13.63
N ALA A 272 -12.68 19.45 12.40
CA ALA A 272 -13.45 19.92 11.25
C ALA A 272 -14.05 18.77 10.40
N THR A 273 -13.71 17.51 10.67
CA THR A 273 -14.11 16.37 9.83
C THR A 273 -14.86 15.32 10.67
N PRO A 274 -16.20 15.43 10.76
CA PRO A 274 -17.01 14.53 11.59
C PRO A 274 -16.87 13.06 11.19
N GLY A 275 -16.90 12.17 12.18
CA GLY A 275 -16.93 10.71 11.99
C GLY A 275 -15.59 10.05 11.68
N VAL A 276 -14.51 10.80 11.42
CA VAL A 276 -13.19 10.20 11.13
C VAL A 276 -12.56 9.59 12.38
N VAL A 277 -12.69 10.25 13.51
CA VAL A 277 -12.17 9.78 14.80
C VAL A 277 -12.91 8.52 15.24
N GLU A 278 -14.24 8.53 15.22
CA GLU A 278 -15.08 7.37 15.54
C GLU A 278 -14.78 6.18 14.65
N GLU A 279 -14.62 6.42 13.34
CA GLU A 279 -14.27 5.36 12.39
C GLU A 279 -12.88 4.81 12.68
N GLY A 280 -11.92 5.66 13.01
CA GLY A 280 -10.57 5.27 13.41
C GLY A 280 -10.58 4.38 14.66
N LEU A 281 -11.26 4.80 15.71
CA LEU A 281 -11.42 4.04 16.95
C LEU A 281 -12.10 2.70 16.71
N ARG A 282 -13.16 2.68 15.92
CA ARG A 282 -13.92 1.47 15.61
C ARG A 282 -13.07 0.46 14.82
N ARG A 283 -12.40 0.90 13.76
CA ARG A 283 -11.63 0.02 12.86
C ARG A 283 -10.36 -0.51 13.49
N HIS A 284 -9.75 0.25 14.37
CA HIS A 284 -8.45 -0.07 14.94
C HIS A 284 -8.51 -0.36 16.44
N ALA A 285 -9.70 -0.71 16.98
CA ALA A 285 -9.92 -0.96 18.39
C ALA A 285 -8.92 -1.99 18.97
N ALA A 286 -8.73 -3.12 18.30
CA ALA A 286 -7.81 -4.17 18.75
C ALA A 286 -6.34 -3.69 18.79
N ARG A 287 -5.92 -2.89 17.81
CA ARG A 287 -4.56 -2.33 17.78
C ARG A 287 -4.36 -1.25 18.84
N ILE A 288 -5.37 -0.42 19.08
CA ILE A 288 -5.37 0.59 20.16
C ILE A 288 -5.20 -0.10 21.51
N GLU A 289 -5.94 -1.19 21.75
CA GLU A 289 -5.81 -2.00 22.96
C GLU A 289 -4.45 -2.66 23.08
N MET A 290 -3.97 -3.33 22.01
CA MET A 290 -2.64 -3.96 21.96
C MET A 290 -1.51 -2.97 22.27
N LEU A 291 -1.64 -1.72 21.80
CA LEU A 291 -0.66 -0.67 22.00
C LEU A 291 -0.84 0.09 23.34
N GLY A 292 -1.86 -0.25 24.13
CA GLY A 292 -2.09 0.35 25.45
C GLY A 292 -2.48 1.84 25.40
N LEU A 293 -3.21 2.25 24.35
CA LEU A 293 -3.65 3.65 24.18
C LEU A 293 -5.02 3.97 24.83
N ARG A 294 -5.55 3.03 25.61
CA ARG A 294 -6.79 3.19 26.40
C ARG A 294 -6.51 2.99 27.87
#